data_0263d95b9029d6f899ced1ce0d715d3f
#
_entry.id   0263d95b9029d6f899ced1ce0d715d3f
#
_cell.length_a   1.000
_cell.length_b   1.000
_cell.length_c   1.000
_cell.angle_alpha   90.00
_cell.angle_beta   90.00
_cell.angle_gamma   90.00
#
_symmetry.space_group_name_H-M   'P 1'
#
loop_
_entity.id
_entity.type
_entity.pdbx_description
1 polymer ?
#
loop_
_entity_poly.entity_id
_entity_poly.type
_entity_poly.pdbx_seq_one_letter_code
_entity_poly.pdbx_strand_id
1 'polypeptide(L)'
;ALFGKYASDEKREIQFALAANQLHHFMPVRAATDGRFKYIRSYIPYRQFALRNYYQWGMPSNKAWDKLVLGGHNTNPDWAQTFNAHPAEMLFDLEKDPGELHNLSDSPEYAEVLVKMRTALSNHIRATKDLGFFIPTSRENVVLYDKVRKEKYPLNELYNLVELAGTAHADDAPVFEKALSSQYPEMRYWASVGLAQ
;
A
#
# COMPACT_ATOMS: atom_id res chain seq x y z
N ALA A 1 -16.17 11.32 13.00
CA ALA A 1 -17.36 11.42 12.12
C ALA A 1 -17.75 12.89 11.96
N LEU A 2 -18.29 13.27 10.79
CA LEU A 2 -18.72 14.66 10.53
C LEU A 2 -20.09 14.96 11.14
N PHE A 3 -20.93 13.93 11.32
CA PHE A 3 -22.30 14.09 11.80
C PHE A 3 -22.70 12.97 12.78
N GLY A 4 -23.76 13.23 13.58
CA GLY A 4 -24.36 12.26 14.50
C GLY A 4 -23.66 12.18 15.86
N LYS A 5 -24.01 11.17 16.66
CA LYS A 5 -23.54 11.03 18.05
C LYS A 5 -22.03 10.79 18.21
N TYR A 6 -21.34 10.51 17.12
CA TYR A 6 -19.90 10.31 17.09
C TYR A 6 -19.17 11.45 16.35
N ALA A 7 -19.87 12.56 16.06
CA ALA A 7 -19.25 13.74 15.51
C ALA A 7 -18.19 14.28 16.50
N SER A 8 -17.08 14.77 15.97
CA SER A 8 -16.02 15.39 16.75
C SER A 8 -15.54 16.63 15.99
N ASP A 9 -15.40 17.73 16.70
CA ASP A 9 -14.79 18.97 16.21
C ASP A 9 -13.27 18.93 16.22
N GLU A 10 -12.71 17.81 16.71
CA GLU A 10 -11.28 17.58 16.77
C GLU A 10 -10.69 17.48 15.35
N LYS A 11 -9.89 18.46 14.95
CA LYS A 11 -9.14 18.40 13.70
C LYS A 11 -8.02 17.35 13.83
N ARG A 12 -8.07 16.33 13.01
CA ARG A 12 -6.96 15.40 12.88
C ARG A 12 -5.81 16.09 12.16
N GLU A 13 -4.65 16.10 12.77
CA GLU A 13 -3.41 16.58 12.13
C GLU A 13 -3.06 15.76 10.91
N ILE A 14 -3.25 14.45 10.97
CA ILE A 14 -2.94 13.52 9.88
C ILE A 14 -4.21 12.77 9.48
N GLN A 15 -4.47 12.77 8.20
CA GLN A 15 -5.55 12.00 7.59
C GLN A 15 -4.98 10.74 6.92
N PHE A 16 -5.77 9.68 6.87
CA PHE A 16 -5.36 8.39 6.34
C PHE A 16 -6.28 7.94 5.22
N ALA A 17 -5.68 7.30 4.21
CA ALA A 17 -6.38 6.68 3.10
C ALA A 17 -5.87 5.26 2.86
N LEU A 18 -6.69 4.42 2.25
CA LEU A 18 -6.35 3.05 1.92
C LEU A 18 -6.87 2.66 0.54
N ALA A 19 -6.08 1.81 -0.13
CA ALA A 19 -6.53 0.96 -1.21
C ALA A 19 -6.09 -0.46 -0.89
N ALA A 20 -6.97 -1.44 -1.03
CA ALA A 20 -6.65 -2.86 -0.81
C ALA A 20 -6.96 -3.70 -2.03
N ASN A 21 -8.11 -3.45 -2.66
CA ASN A 21 -8.56 -4.13 -3.86
C ASN A 21 -8.97 -3.11 -4.91
N GLN A 22 -8.36 -3.16 -6.07
CA GLN A 22 -8.75 -2.37 -7.21
C GLN A 22 -9.23 -3.32 -8.32
N LEU A 23 -10.55 -3.36 -8.55
CA LEU A 23 -11.16 -4.14 -9.64
C LEU A 23 -10.60 -5.57 -9.74
N HIS A 24 -10.69 -6.32 -8.63
CA HIS A 24 -10.23 -7.70 -8.47
C HIS A 24 -8.70 -7.89 -8.32
N HIS A 25 -7.92 -6.83 -8.32
CA HIS A 25 -6.49 -6.91 -8.03
C HIS A 25 -6.23 -6.54 -6.57
N PHE A 26 -5.62 -7.47 -5.84
CA PHE A 26 -5.14 -7.19 -4.49
C PHE A 26 -3.88 -6.33 -4.57
N MET A 27 -4.00 -5.08 -4.15
CA MET A 27 -2.92 -4.11 -4.16
C MET A 27 -3.02 -3.26 -2.89
N PRO A 28 -2.49 -3.75 -1.77
CA PRO A 28 -2.54 -3.06 -0.50
C PRO A 28 -1.61 -1.84 -0.51
N VAL A 29 -2.23 -0.67 -0.52
CA VAL A 29 -1.56 0.62 -0.41
C VAL A 29 -2.21 1.39 0.73
N ARG A 30 -1.41 2.13 1.47
CA ARG A 30 -1.87 3.03 2.53
C ARG A 30 -1.23 4.39 2.34
N ALA A 31 -1.94 5.43 2.75
CA ALA A 31 -1.42 6.78 2.69
C ALA A 31 -1.74 7.56 3.98
N ALA A 32 -0.86 8.50 4.29
CA ALA A 32 -1.04 9.50 5.33
C ALA A 32 -0.75 10.88 4.76
N THR A 33 -1.51 11.90 5.17
CA THR A 33 -1.26 13.29 4.76
C THR A 33 -1.61 14.26 5.88
N ASP A 34 -0.80 15.31 6.03
CA ASP A 34 -1.09 16.45 6.90
C ASP A 34 -1.64 17.66 6.13
N GLY A 35 -1.92 17.47 4.83
CA GLY A 35 -2.41 18.50 3.93
C GLY A 35 -1.31 19.09 3.05
N ARG A 36 -0.06 19.13 3.50
CA ARG A 36 1.10 19.51 2.70
C ARG A 36 1.88 18.30 2.23
N PHE A 37 2.31 17.44 3.16
CA PHE A 37 3.02 16.23 2.80
C PHE A 37 2.07 15.06 2.65
N LYS A 38 2.31 14.24 1.63
CA LYS A 38 1.60 12.98 1.41
C LYS A 38 2.62 11.84 1.37
N TYR A 39 2.46 10.92 2.29
CA TYR A 39 3.23 9.69 2.35
C TYR A 39 2.37 8.52 1.86
N ILE A 40 2.93 7.71 0.95
CA ILE A 40 2.29 6.53 0.41
C ILE A 40 3.18 5.32 0.70
N ARG A 41 2.60 4.28 1.27
CA ARG A 41 3.22 2.99 1.49
C ARG A 41 2.57 1.93 0.62
N SER A 42 3.34 1.35 -0.30
CA SER A 42 2.96 0.17 -1.06
C SER A 42 3.59 -1.07 -0.43
N TYR A 43 2.78 -2.11 -0.26
CA TYR A 43 3.24 -3.37 0.34
C TYR A 43 3.55 -4.44 -0.70
N ILE A 44 3.31 -4.14 -2.00
CA ILE A 44 3.66 -4.99 -3.15
C ILE A 44 4.30 -4.09 -4.23
N PRO A 45 5.49 -3.52 -3.98
CA PRO A 45 6.09 -2.49 -4.82
C PRO A 45 6.55 -2.98 -6.20
N TYR A 46 6.79 -4.28 -6.37
CA TYR A 46 7.16 -4.85 -7.67
C TYR A 46 6.02 -4.85 -8.69
N ARG A 47 4.77 -4.58 -8.27
CA ARG A 47 3.63 -4.42 -9.19
C ARG A 47 3.50 -2.99 -9.64
N GLN A 48 3.19 -2.79 -10.91
CA GLN A 48 2.83 -1.48 -11.45
C GLN A 48 1.45 -1.02 -10.95
N PHE A 49 1.23 0.30 -10.85
CA PHE A 49 -0.09 0.84 -10.50
C PHE A 49 -1.12 0.67 -11.63
N ALA A 50 -0.68 0.71 -12.89
CA ALA A 50 -1.53 0.46 -14.05
C ALA A 50 -1.91 -1.02 -14.19
N LEU A 51 -2.64 -1.54 -13.22
CA LEU A 51 -3.14 -2.92 -13.27
C LEU A 51 -4.19 -3.04 -14.37
N ARG A 52 -3.89 -3.86 -15.37
CA ARG A 52 -4.79 -4.11 -16.49
C ARG A 52 -6.00 -4.90 -16.05
N ASN A 53 -7.13 -4.23 -15.99
CA ASN A 53 -8.41 -4.85 -15.78
C ASN A 53 -9.31 -4.62 -16.99
N TYR A 54 -10.27 -5.50 -17.16
CA TYR A 54 -11.18 -5.51 -18.28
C TYR A 54 -11.97 -4.20 -18.43
N TYR A 55 -12.35 -3.55 -17.34
CA TYR A 55 -13.13 -2.31 -17.35
C TYR A 55 -12.29 -1.12 -17.85
N GLN A 56 -11.15 -0.87 -17.22
CA GLN A 56 -10.28 0.26 -17.58
C GLN A 56 -9.69 0.07 -18.98
N TRP A 57 -9.21 -1.13 -19.32
CA TRP A 57 -8.66 -1.44 -20.63
C TRP A 57 -9.72 -1.67 -21.72
N GLY A 58 -11.00 -1.65 -21.35
CA GLY A 58 -12.10 -1.44 -22.28
C GLY A 58 -12.14 -0.04 -22.89
N MET A 59 -11.59 0.97 -22.18
CA MET A 59 -11.60 2.37 -22.62
C MET A 59 -10.55 2.64 -23.69
N PRO A 60 -10.90 3.33 -24.80
CA PRO A 60 -9.95 3.66 -25.87
C PRO A 60 -8.75 4.49 -25.39
N SER A 61 -8.96 5.40 -24.43
CA SER A 61 -7.89 6.25 -23.85
C SER A 61 -6.81 5.42 -23.17
N ASN A 62 -7.18 4.45 -22.34
CA ASN A 62 -6.23 3.60 -21.65
C ASN A 62 -5.47 2.70 -22.63
N LYS A 63 -6.14 2.19 -23.68
CA LYS A 63 -5.48 1.44 -24.74
C LYS A 63 -4.49 2.29 -25.54
N ALA A 64 -4.84 3.54 -25.83
CA ALA A 64 -3.98 4.44 -26.54
C ALA A 64 -2.73 4.79 -25.72
N TRP A 65 -2.91 5.05 -24.42
CA TRP A 65 -1.82 5.33 -23.49
C TRP A 65 -0.89 4.12 -23.30
N ASP A 66 -1.44 2.95 -23.07
CA ASP A 66 -0.68 1.68 -23.00
C ASP A 66 0.15 1.46 -24.28
N LYS A 67 -0.46 1.62 -25.46
CA LYS A 67 0.24 1.51 -26.74
C LYS A 67 1.34 2.55 -26.93
N LEU A 68 1.11 3.79 -26.49
CA LEU A 68 2.11 4.87 -26.55
C LEU A 68 3.33 4.52 -25.70
N VAL A 69 3.11 4.13 -24.45
CA VAL A 69 4.19 3.84 -23.48
C VAL A 69 4.94 2.57 -23.88
N LEU A 70 4.25 1.46 -24.11
CA LEU A 70 4.88 0.18 -24.43
C LEU A 70 5.44 0.13 -25.86
N GLY A 71 4.89 0.93 -26.76
CA GLY A 71 5.41 1.07 -28.12
C GLY A 71 6.69 1.88 -28.24
N GLY A 72 7.21 2.43 -27.14
CA GLY A 72 8.42 3.23 -27.13
C GLY A 72 8.24 4.64 -27.75
N HIS A 73 7.00 5.07 -27.97
CA HIS A 73 6.68 6.38 -28.51
C HIS A 73 6.44 7.46 -27.45
N ASN A 74 6.67 7.10 -26.20
CA ASN A 74 6.50 8.00 -25.06
C ASN A 74 7.68 8.98 -24.99
N THR A 75 7.41 10.27 -25.12
CA THR A 75 8.41 11.34 -25.05
C THR A 75 8.49 11.98 -23.66
N ASN A 76 7.54 11.67 -22.77
CA ASN A 76 7.52 12.16 -21.40
C ASN A 76 7.63 10.99 -20.41
N PRO A 77 8.74 10.89 -19.64
CA PRO A 77 8.95 9.80 -18.68
C PRO A 77 7.87 9.74 -17.61
N ASP A 78 7.27 10.87 -17.24
CA ASP A 78 6.22 10.91 -16.20
C ASP A 78 4.97 10.12 -16.61
N TRP A 79 4.67 10.05 -17.89
CA TRP A 79 3.53 9.28 -18.40
C TRP A 79 3.71 7.77 -18.27
N ALA A 80 4.96 7.33 -18.10
CA ALA A 80 5.28 5.90 -17.93
C ALA A 80 5.33 5.46 -16.48
N GLN A 81 5.37 6.36 -15.50
CA GLN A 81 5.57 6.01 -14.09
C GLN A 81 4.54 4.98 -13.59
N THR A 82 3.28 5.12 -13.97
CA THR A 82 2.21 4.21 -13.54
C THR A 82 2.33 2.79 -14.12
N PHE A 83 3.14 2.61 -15.18
CA PHE A 83 3.41 1.31 -15.82
C PHE A 83 4.68 0.63 -15.30
N ASN A 84 5.44 1.31 -14.47
CA ASN A 84 6.66 0.77 -13.88
C ASN A 84 6.39 0.20 -12.48
N ALA A 85 7.30 -0.65 -12.01
CA ALA A 85 7.42 -0.93 -10.60
C ALA A 85 7.67 0.40 -9.85
N HIS A 86 7.20 0.51 -8.63
CA HIS A 86 7.32 1.73 -7.86
C HIS A 86 8.02 1.45 -6.52
N PRO A 87 8.60 2.47 -5.88
CA PRO A 87 9.18 2.31 -4.56
C PRO A 87 8.15 1.86 -3.52
N ALA A 88 8.63 1.14 -2.51
CA ALA A 88 7.80 0.75 -1.38
C ALA A 88 7.26 1.96 -0.60
N GLU A 89 8.01 3.06 -0.61
CA GLU A 89 7.69 4.30 0.06
C GLU A 89 7.77 5.47 -0.90
N MET A 90 6.80 6.35 -0.82
CA MET A 90 6.77 7.59 -1.59
C MET A 90 6.35 8.73 -0.67
N LEU A 91 7.05 9.85 -0.79
CA LEU A 91 6.75 11.09 -0.07
C LEU A 91 6.68 12.25 -1.07
N PHE A 92 5.64 13.05 -0.99
CA PHE A 92 5.43 14.20 -1.87
C PHE A 92 5.14 15.46 -1.07
N ASP A 93 5.69 16.59 -1.47
CA ASP A 93 5.33 17.93 -1.00
C ASP A 93 4.29 18.51 -1.95
N LEU A 94 3.00 18.40 -1.60
CA LEU A 94 1.88 18.80 -2.47
C LEU A 94 1.83 20.30 -2.77
N GLU A 95 2.51 21.13 -1.99
CA GLU A 95 2.64 22.57 -2.28
C GLU A 95 3.61 22.83 -3.42
N LYS A 96 4.69 22.04 -3.51
CA LYS A 96 5.73 22.18 -4.56
C LYS A 96 5.46 21.29 -5.76
N ASP A 97 4.85 20.13 -5.53
CA ASP A 97 4.59 19.09 -6.53
C ASP A 97 3.15 18.54 -6.40
N PRO A 98 2.14 19.32 -6.80
CA PRO A 98 0.74 18.90 -6.76
C PRO A 98 0.42 17.72 -7.71
N GLY A 99 1.31 17.42 -8.65
CA GLY A 99 1.22 16.29 -9.57
C GLY A 99 1.80 14.99 -9.04
N GLU A 100 2.47 15.01 -7.86
CA GLU A 100 3.08 13.84 -7.24
C GLU A 100 4.08 13.11 -8.15
N LEU A 101 4.91 13.89 -8.87
CA LEU A 101 5.86 13.38 -9.87
C LEU A 101 7.24 13.09 -9.26
N HIS A 102 7.60 13.78 -8.17
CA HIS A 102 8.94 13.73 -7.60
C HIS A 102 8.90 13.11 -6.21
N ASN A 103 9.26 11.84 -6.12
CA ASN A 103 9.34 11.14 -4.85
C ASN A 103 10.51 11.65 -4.00
N LEU A 104 10.23 12.09 -2.77
CA LEU A 104 11.17 12.65 -1.81
C LEU A 104 11.61 11.64 -0.73
N SER A 105 11.20 10.37 -0.81
CA SER A 105 11.46 9.38 0.24
C SER A 105 12.95 9.13 0.49
N ASP A 106 13.79 9.32 -0.51
CA ASP A 106 15.23 9.13 -0.41
C ASP A 106 16.00 10.44 -0.16
N SER A 107 15.28 11.55 -0.03
CA SER A 107 15.90 12.85 0.21
C SER A 107 16.23 13.08 1.68
N PRO A 108 17.50 13.30 2.07
CA PRO A 108 17.90 13.56 3.45
C PRO A 108 17.21 14.77 4.07
N GLU A 109 16.87 15.78 3.28
CA GLU A 109 16.17 16.99 3.70
C GLU A 109 14.79 16.66 4.29
N TYR A 110 14.14 15.62 3.81
CA TYR A 110 12.77 15.24 4.23
C TYR A 110 12.73 14.01 5.14
N ALA A 111 13.88 13.53 5.62
CA ALA A 111 13.97 12.31 6.43
C ALA A 111 13.11 12.37 7.71
N GLU A 112 13.06 13.50 8.40
CA GLU A 112 12.22 13.66 9.60
C GLU A 112 10.74 13.60 9.27
N VAL A 113 10.33 14.23 8.18
CA VAL A 113 8.94 14.19 7.71
C VAL A 113 8.56 12.75 7.32
N LEU A 114 9.42 12.05 6.60
CA LEU A 114 9.22 10.66 6.23
C LEU A 114 9.01 9.78 7.47
N VAL A 115 9.89 9.89 8.47
CA VAL A 115 9.79 9.12 9.72
C VAL A 115 8.49 9.46 10.46
N LYS A 116 8.12 10.74 10.57
CA LYS A 116 6.85 11.18 11.19
C LYS A 116 5.65 10.51 10.52
N MET A 117 5.58 10.60 9.19
CA MET A 117 4.44 10.09 8.42
C MET A 117 4.37 8.56 8.43
N ARG A 118 5.51 7.88 8.29
CA ARG A 118 5.63 6.42 8.40
C ARG A 118 5.14 5.92 9.76
N THR A 119 5.61 6.56 10.83
CA THR A 119 5.22 6.20 12.21
C THR A 119 3.74 6.42 12.44
N ALA A 120 3.19 7.56 12.00
CA ALA A 120 1.77 7.85 12.13
C ALA A 120 0.91 6.81 11.41
N LEU A 121 1.30 6.44 10.18
CA LEU A 121 0.58 5.42 9.39
C LEU A 121 0.64 4.04 10.04
N SER A 122 1.82 3.59 10.49
CA SER A 122 1.98 2.30 11.17
C SER A 122 1.14 2.22 12.45
N ASN A 123 1.15 3.30 13.25
CA ASN A 123 0.33 3.39 14.45
C ASN A 123 -1.17 3.33 14.12
N HIS A 124 -1.60 4.03 13.08
CA HIS A 124 -3.00 4.01 12.63
C HIS A 124 -3.45 2.61 12.21
N ILE A 125 -2.65 1.91 11.40
CA ILE A 125 -2.92 0.52 10.96
C ILE A 125 -3.15 -0.39 12.17
N ARG A 126 -2.28 -0.30 13.17
CA ARG A 126 -2.35 -1.12 14.39
C ARG A 126 -3.54 -0.74 15.27
N ALA A 127 -3.79 0.54 15.48
CA ALA A 127 -4.89 1.04 16.29
C ALA A 127 -6.27 0.69 15.71
N THR A 128 -6.40 0.75 14.38
CA THR A 128 -7.64 0.42 13.68
C THR A 128 -7.82 -1.07 13.43
N LYS A 129 -6.77 -1.88 13.69
CA LYS A 129 -6.73 -3.31 13.36
C LYS A 129 -7.06 -3.54 11.88
N ASP A 130 -6.29 -2.89 11.00
CA ASP A 130 -6.53 -2.90 9.57
C ASP A 130 -6.52 -4.32 8.99
N LEU A 131 -7.65 -4.80 8.51
CA LEU A 131 -7.82 -6.12 7.93
C LEU A 131 -7.56 -6.16 6.41
N GLY A 132 -7.18 -5.04 5.80
CA GLY A 132 -6.93 -4.96 4.35
C GLY A 132 -5.65 -5.65 3.89
N PHE A 133 -4.93 -6.32 4.79
CA PHE A 133 -3.78 -7.18 4.47
C PHE A 133 -4.14 -8.66 4.37
N PHE A 134 -5.39 -8.99 4.63
CA PHE A 134 -5.90 -10.34 4.39
C PHE A 134 -6.23 -10.52 2.92
N ILE A 135 -5.82 -11.67 2.36
CA ILE A 135 -6.07 -11.97 0.96
C ILE A 135 -7.58 -12.09 0.74
N PRO A 136 -8.14 -11.46 -0.29
CA PRO A 136 -9.53 -11.64 -0.64
C PRO A 136 -9.78 -13.06 -1.15
N THR A 137 -10.10 -13.98 -0.28
CA THR A 137 -10.61 -15.28 -0.66
C THR A 137 -12.14 -15.21 -0.77
N SER A 138 -12.68 -15.74 -1.84
CA SER A 138 -13.96 -15.35 -2.45
C SER A 138 -15.24 -15.53 -1.61
N ARG A 139 -15.22 -16.17 -0.46
CA ARG A 139 -16.41 -16.39 0.38
C ARG A 139 -16.19 -16.30 1.89
N GLU A 140 -14.96 -16.34 2.36
CA GLU A 140 -14.64 -16.37 3.79
C GLU A 140 -14.52 -14.96 4.41
N ASN A 141 -14.45 -13.91 3.60
CA ASN A 141 -14.20 -12.53 4.05
C ASN A 141 -15.32 -11.95 4.93
N VAL A 142 -16.55 -12.43 4.81
CA VAL A 142 -17.66 -11.98 5.67
C VAL A 142 -17.44 -12.41 7.13
N VAL A 143 -16.70 -13.48 7.35
CA VAL A 143 -16.38 -14.04 8.66
C VAL A 143 -15.05 -13.52 9.21
N LEU A 144 -14.25 -12.84 8.40
CA LEU A 144 -12.88 -12.45 8.74
C LEU A 144 -12.79 -11.61 10.01
N TYR A 145 -13.64 -10.59 10.13
CA TYR A 145 -13.65 -9.73 11.32
C TYR A 145 -13.96 -10.54 12.58
N ASP A 146 -14.93 -11.42 12.50
CA ASP A 146 -15.31 -12.32 13.61
C ASP A 146 -14.19 -13.31 13.93
N LYS A 147 -13.56 -13.89 12.90
CA LYS A 147 -12.43 -14.81 13.06
C LYS A 147 -11.27 -14.13 13.78
N VAL A 148 -10.84 -12.96 13.31
CA VAL A 148 -9.76 -12.19 13.92
C VAL A 148 -10.09 -11.83 15.37
N ARG A 149 -11.33 -11.44 15.65
CA ARG A 149 -11.77 -11.04 16.98
C ARG A 149 -11.88 -12.22 17.95
N LYS A 150 -12.46 -13.35 17.50
CA LYS A 150 -12.72 -14.53 18.33
C LYS A 150 -11.48 -15.40 18.53
N GLU A 151 -10.68 -15.58 17.51
CA GLU A 151 -9.53 -16.49 17.50
C GLU A 151 -8.23 -15.84 18.02
N LYS A 152 -8.26 -14.60 18.49
CA LYS A 152 -7.08 -13.84 18.94
C LYS A 152 -5.94 -13.89 17.92
N TYR A 153 -6.29 -13.67 16.65
CA TYR A 153 -5.35 -13.67 15.55
C TYR A 153 -4.16 -12.74 15.85
N PRO A 154 -2.90 -13.15 15.60
CA PRO A 154 -1.71 -12.37 15.93
C PRO A 154 -1.48 -11.24 14.93
N LEU A 155 -2.36 -10.23 14.93
CA LEU A 155 -2.34 -9.11 13.98
C LEU A 155 -1.00 -8.36 13.96
N ASN A 156 -0.38 -8.16 15.11
CA ASN A 156 0.90 -7.45 15.17
C ASN A 156 2.03 -8.22 14.49
N GLU A 157 2.01 -9.55 14.58
CA GLU A 157 2.99 -10.38 13.86
C GLU A 157 2.73 -10.31 12.36
N LEU A 158 1.46 -10.33 11.94
CA LEU A 158 1.09 -10.13 10.54
C LEU A 158 1.58 -8.76 10.03
N TYR A 159 1.31 -7.68 10.76
CA TYR A 159 1.74 -6.34 10.35
C TYR A 159 3.27 -6.21 10.25
N ASN A 160 4.01 -6.82 11.19
CA ASN A 160 5.47 -6.85 11.11
C ASN A 160 5.96 -7.57 9.85
N LEU A 161 5.34 -8.70 9.53
CA LEU A 161 5.68 -9.48 8.33
C LEU A 161 5.33 -8.73 7.04
N VAL A 162 4.18 -8.05 7.02
CA VAL A 162 3.73 -7.20 5.90
C VAL A 162 4.69 -6.04 5.66
N GLU A 163 5.09 -5.35 6.73
CA GLU A 163 6.05 -4.24 6.64
C GLU A 163 7.38 -4.72 6.09
N LEU A 164 7.88 -5.84 6.62
CA LEU A 164 9.13 -6.44 6.15
C LEU A 164 9.04 -6.89 4.69
N ALA A 165 7.95 -7.54 4.31
CA ALA A 165 7.73 -7.98 2.93
C ALA A 165 7.68 -6.83 1.92
N GLY A 166 7.22 -5.65 2.33
CA GLY A 166 7.19 -4.47 1.46
C GLY A 166 8.54 -3.84 1.16
N THR A 167 9.58 -4.15 1.97
CA THR A 167 10.96 -3.63 1.83
C THR A 167 12.00 -4.73 1.94
N ALA A 168 11.64 -5.95 1.54
CA ALA A 168 12.49 -7.13 1.76
C ALA A 168 13.87 -6.98 1.14
N HIS A 169 14.87 -7.46 1.88
CA HIS A 169 16.24 -7.64 1.45
C HIS A 169 16.63 -9.11 1.56
N ALA A 170 17.70 -9.51 0.88
CA ALA A 170 18.16 -10.91 0.90
C ALA A 170 18.39 -11.46 2.32
N ASP A 171 18.84 -10.61 3.25
CA ASP A 171 19.08 -10.98 4.65
C ASP A 171 17.79 -11.28 5.44
N ASP A 172 16.63 -10.89 4.92
CA ASP A 172 15.33 -11.17 5.54
C ASP A 172 14.78 -12.57 5.20
N ALA A 173 15.39 -13.27 4.24
CA ALA A 173 14.93 -14.58 3.77
C ALA A 173 14.65 -15.59 4.90
N PRO A 174 15.48 -15.73 5.95
CA PRO A 174 15.21 -16.67 7.04
C PRO A 174 13.89 -16.38 7.80
N VAL A 175 13.49 -15.11 7.90
CA VAL A 175 12.22 -14.70 8.54
C VAL A 175 11.06 -15.20 7.70
N PHE A 176 11.12 -15.01 6.38
CA PHE A 176 10.08 -15.45 5.45
C PHE A 176 10.01 -16.98 5.36
N GLU A 177 11.13 -17.66 5.27
CA GLU A 177 11.18 -19.13 5.25
C GLU A 177 10.49 -19.74 6.49
N LYS A 178 10.76 -19.19 7.66
CA LYS A 178 10.07 -19.58 8.90
C LYS A 178 8.57 -19.33 8.82
N ALA A 179 8.16 -18.17 8.28
CA ALA A 179 6.75 -17.79 8.20
C ALA A 179 5.96 -18.63 7.17
N LEU A 180 6.60 -19.26 6.17
CA LEU A 180 5.96 -20.22 5.27
C LEU A 180 5.36 -21.43 5.99
N SER A 181 5.86 -21.78 7.17
CA SER A 181 5.34 -22.89 7.99
C SER A 181 4.23 -22.44 8.97
N SER A 182 3.78 -21.20 8.91
CA SER A 182 2.73 -20.67 9.79
C SER A 182 1.41 -21.40 9.56
N GLN A 183 0.65 -21.61 10.64
CA GLN A 183 -0.74 -22.09 10.56
C GLN A 183 -1.68 -21.09 9.88
N TYR A 184 -1.30 -19.80 9.83
CA TYR A 184 -2.10 -18.72 9.27
C TYR A 184 -1.81 -18.53 7.78
N PRO A 185 -2.80 -18.67 6.87
CA PRO A 185 -2.61 -18.55 5.43
C PRO A 185 -2.06 -17.18 5.02
N GLU A 186 -2.48 -16.13 5.69
CA GLU A 186 -2.07 -14.76 5.42
C GLU A 186 -0.56 -14.57 5.68
N MET A 187 -0.04 -15.17 6.74
CA MET A 187 1.39 -15.12 7.03
C MET A 187 2.20 -15.88 5.97
N ARG A 188 1.72 -17.06 5.53
CA ARG A 188 2.38 -17.79 4.43
C ARG A 188 2.37 -16.99 3.13
N TYR A 189 1.26 -16.31 2.84
CA TYR A 189 1.17 -15.43 1.67
C TYR A 189 2.19 -14.29 1.73
N TRP A 190 2.24 -13.55 2.84
CA TRP A 190 3.16 -12.43 2.97
C TRP A 190 4.63 -12.88 3.03
N ALA A 191 4.91 -14.05 3.56
CA ALA A 191 6.22 -14.67 3.45
C ALA A 191 6.61 -14.93 1.99
N SER A 192 5.67 -15.46 1.20
CA SER A 192 5.90 -15.67 -0.24
C SER A 192 6.09 -14.36 -1.00
N VAL A 193 5.37 -13.28 -0.62
CA VAL A 193 5.57 -11.94 -1.17
C VAL A 193 6.98 -11.42 -0.89
N GLY A 194 7.46 -11.56 0.36
CA GLY A 194 8.80 -11.13 0.74
C GLY A 194 9.92 -11.90 0.02
N LEU A 195 9.74 -13.21 -0.19
CA LEU A 195 10.72 -14.03 -0.94
C LEU A 195 10.71 -13.77 -2.46
N ALA A 196 9.68 -13.13 -2.99
CA ALA A 196 9.54 -12.84 -4.41
C ALA A 196 10.16 -11.49 -4.83
N GLN A 197 10.65 -10.70 -3.87
CA GLN A 197 11.33 -9.42 -4.10
C GLN A 197 12.85 -9.61 -4.16
#